data_9e281cc07a0c9fdc53266798c0b298c3
#
_entry.id   9e281cc07a0c9fdc53266798c0b298c3
#
_cell.length_a   1.000
_cell.length_b   1.000
_cell.length_c   1.000
_cell.angle_alpha   90.00
_cell.angle_beta   90.00
_cell.angle_gamma   90.00
#
_symmetry.space_group_name_H-M   'P 1'
#
loop_
_entity.id
_entity.type
_entity.pdbx_description
1 polymer ?
#
loop_
_entity_poly.entity_id
_entity_poly.type
_entity_poly.pdbx_seq_one_letter_code
_entity_poly.pdbx_strand_id
1 'polypeptide(L)'
;MIYTLYNSLANNKKEPEYITNLRKKGIGDTIIDVTKIDYRVFFNSINEDDEIILVGGDGTINYMVNAVDFEKVKNKVYLIPAGTGNDFYNDITLDKTPEKVLINPYLINLPEVEVNGIKKKFINGIGFGIDGYCCEVGDELKAKKAEKINYTSIAIKGLLFHFKPVNATIEIDGNKYSYKKVWLTPTMKGRFYGGGMKIAPDQNRNEPGKVSTVVYMTASKLKALIVFPSIFKGEHIKKEKMVKVFTGKEVTVTFDRPTALQIDGETIKNVLTYKVRG
;
A
#
# COMPACT_ATOMS: atom_id res chain seq x y z
N MET A 1 -1.09 1.75 -30.59
CA MET A 1 0.31 2.13 -30.24
C MET A 1 0.66 1.57 -28.86
N ILE A 2 1.94 1.48 -28.45
CA ILE A 2 2.33 1.05 -27.09
C ILE A 2 3.06 2.20 -26.42
N TYR A 3 2.52 2.71 -25.32
CA TYR A 3 3.16 3.72 -24.49
C TYR A 3 3.81 3.07 -23.27
N THR A 4 5.05 3.45 -22.98
CA THR A 4 5.76 2.98 -21.79
C THR A 4 5.91 4.13 -20.79
N LEU A 5 5.22 4.02 -19.67
CA LEU A 5 5.20 5.01 -18.59
C LEU A 5 6.16 4.60 -17.48
N TYR A 6 7.02 5.49 -17.02
CA TYR A 6 7.91 5.24 -15.89
C TYR A 6 8.05 6.46 -14.99
N ASN A 7 8.42 6.26 -13.74
CA ASN A 7 8.61 7.34 -12.78
C ASN A 7 10.10 7.56 -12.52
N SER A 8 10.65 8.67 -13.04
CA SER A 8 12.07 9.03 -12.88
C SER A 8 12.48 9.35 -11.45
N LEU A 9 11.54 9.66 -10.57
CA LEU A 9 11.80 9.95 -9.15
C LEU A 9 11.73 8.69 -8.27
N ALA A 10 11.22 7.57 -8.81
CA ALA A 10 11.18 6.31 -8.09
C ALA A 10 12.58 5.66 -7.99
N ASN A 11 12.71 4.64 -7.16
CA ASN A 11 13.90 3.81 -7.04
C ASN A 11 15.21 4.62 -6.86
N ASN A 12 15.19 5.63 -5.97
CA ASN A 12 16.31 6.56 -5.74
C ASN A 12 16.79 7.28 -7.02
N LYS A 13 15.88 7.61 -7.93
CA LYS A 13 16.12 8.26 -9.22
C LYS A 13 16.97 7.41 -10.18
N LYS A 14 17.00 6.10 -9.97
CA LYS A 14 17.67 5.17 -10.89
C LYS A 14 16.69 4.76 -11.99
N GLU A 15 17.08 4.98 -13.25
CA GLU A 15 16.26 4.55 -14.39
C GLU A 15 16.10 3.02 -14.37
N PRO A 16 14.86 2.50 -14.51
CA PRO A 16 14.63 1.06 -14.59
C PRO A 16 15.39 0.42 -15.75
N GLU A 17 15.93 -0.77 -15.54
CA GLU A 17 16.68 -1.50 -16.57
C GLU A 17 15.85 -1.73 -17.84
N TYR A 18 14.56 -2.00 -17.68
CA TYR A 18 13.65 -2.14 -18.81
C TYR A 18 13.63 -0.90 -19.71
N ILE A 19 13.56 0.30 -19.13
CA ILE A 19 13.61 1.57 -19.88
C ILE A 19 14.93 1.74 -20.59
N THR A 20 16.04 1.48 -19.90
CA THR A 20 17.38 1.53 -20.47
C THR A 20 17.51 0.61 -21.68
N ASN A 21 16.96 -0.62 -21.60
CA ASN A 21 16.99 -1.59 -22.68
C ASN A 21 16.14 -1.16 -23.88
N LEU A 22 14.96 -0.57 -23.68
CA LEU A 22 14.14 0.00 -24.76
C LEU A 22 14.89 1.12 -25.50
N ARG A 23 15.52 2.04 -24.77
CA ARG A 23 16.30 3.15 -25.35
C ARG A 23 17.47 2.62 -26.21
N LYS A 24 18.18 1.59 -25.73
CA LYS A 24 19.28 0.95 -26.50
C LYS A 24 18.78 0.30 -27.80
N LYS A 25 17.52 -0.11 -27.87
CA LYS A 25 16.88 -0.64 -29.09
C LYS A 25 16.31 0.44 -30.01
N GLY A 26 16.53 1.73 -29.70
CA GLY A 26 16.02 2.86 -30.47
C GLY A 26 14.52 3.14 -30.25
N ILE A 27 13.90 2.52 -29.25
CA ILE A 27 12.50 2.77 -28.88
C ILE A 27 12.52 3.90 -27.85
N GLY A 28 12.21 5.13 -28.31
CA GLY A 28 12.26 6.32 -27.44
C GLY A 28 10.99 7.16 -27.43
N ASP A 29 10.32 7.25 -28.57
CA ASP A 29 9.23 8.22 -28.79
C ASP A 29 7.97 7.97 -27.94
N THR A 30 7.75 6.74 -27.52
CA THR A 30 6.63 6.34 -26.67
C THR A 30 7.00 6.11 -25.20
N ILE A 31 8.24 6.43 -24.80
CA ILE A 31 8.68 6.35 -23.40
C ILE A 31 8.41 7.69 -22.72
N ILE A 32 7.53 7.67 -21.72
CA ILE A 32 7.03 8.87 -21.05
C ILE A 32 7.36 8.82 -19.56
N ASP A 33 7.99 9.88 -19.06
CA ASP A 33 8.19 10.08 -17.63
C ASP A 33 6.90 10.65 -17.01
N VAL A 34 6.29 9.89 -16.11
CA VAL A 34 5.02 10.27 -15.48
C VAL A 34 5.12 11.50 -14.58
N THR A 35 6.32 11.90 -14.20
CA THR A 35 6.53 13.13 -13.43
C THR A 35 6.36 14.41 -14.27
N LYS A 36 6.26 14.26 -15.60
CA LYS A 36 6.16 15.34 -16.58
C LYS A 36 4.79 15.45 -17.24
N ILE A 37 3.86 14.56 -16.88
CA ILE A 37 2.53 14.53 -17.50
C ILE A 37 1.42 14.61 -16.43
N ASP A 38 0.25 15.06 -16.84
CA ASP A 38 -1.00 14.81 -16.13
C ASP A 38 -1.62 13.53 -16.69
N TYR A 39 -1.87 12.55 -15.84
CA TYR A 39 -2.45 11.26 -16.27
C TYR A 39 -3.83 11.42 -16.91
N ARG A 40 -4.68 12.36 -16.45
CA ARG A 40 -6.01 12.58 -17.03
C ARG A 40 -5.88 13.09 -18.47
N VAL A 41 -4.99 14.05 -18.69
CA VAL A 41 -4.72 14.60 -20.02
C VAL A 41 -4.16 13.48 -20.92
N PHE A 42 -3.21 12.71 -20.43
CA PHE A 42 -2.60 11.61 -21.17
C PHE A 42 -3.65 10.57 -21.60
N PHE A 43 -4.45 10.01 -20.68
CA PHE A 43 -5.44 9.00 -20.99
C PHE A 43 -6.55 9.50 -21.93
N ASN A 44 -6.86 10.81 -21.92
CA ASN A 44 -7.81 11.40 -22.84
C ASN A 44 -7.21 11.70 -24.23
N SER A 45 -5.89 11.68 -24.38
CA SER A 45 -5.20 12.01 -25.64
C SER A 45 -4.83 10.79 -26.49
N ILE A 46 -4.87 9.58 -25.92
CA ILE A 46 -4.53 8.35 -26.60
C ILE A 46 -5.78 7.64 -27.12
N ASN A 47 -5.61 6.73 -28.11
CA ASN A 47 -6.72 5.92 -28.64
C ASN A 47 -7.05 4.79 -27.66
N GLU A 48 -8.32 4.37 -27.64
CA GLU A 48 -8.80 3.28 -26.76
C GLU A 48 -8.07 1.95 -27.01
N ASP A 49 -7.57 1.70 -28.22
CA ASP A 49 -6.82 0.49 -28.60
C ASP A 49 -5.32 0.58 -28.27
N ASP A 50 -4.84 1.71 -27.81
CA ASP A 50 -3.44 1.84 -27.43
C ASP A 50 -3.18 1.08 -26.12
N GLU A 51 -2.04 0.41 -26.04
CA GLU A 51 -1.61 -0.33 -24.83
C GLU A 51 -0.65 0.51 -24.00
N ILE A 52 -0.73 0.34 -22.70
CA ILE A 52 0.12 1.04 -21.74
C ILE A 52 0.95 0.01 -20.96
N ILE A 53 2.26 0.22 -20.90
CA ILE A 53 3.18 -0.52 -20.03
C ILE A 53 3.63 0.43 -18.93
N LEU A 54 3.16 0.20 -17.70
CA LEU A 54 3.58 0.94 -16.52
C LEU A 54 4.81 0.26 -15.90
N VAL A 55 5.95 0.93 -15.92
CA VAL A 55 7.19 0.47 -15.28
C VAL A 55 7.33 1.18 -13.95
N GLY A 56 6.99 0.50 -12.86
CA GLY A 56 6.94 1.14 -11.54
C GLY A 56 6.64 0.18 -10.39
N GLY A 57 6.49 0.73 -9.20
CA GLY A 57 6.07 0.03 -8.00
C GLY A 57 4.73 0.54 -7.48
N ASP A 58 4.39 0.12 -6.25
CA ASP A 58 3.12 0.42 -5.59
C ASP A 58 2.77 1.92 -5.59
N GLY A 59 3.74 2.79 -5.28
CA GLY A 59 3.53 4.24 -5.28
C GLY A 59 3.16 4.81 -6.65
N THR A 60 3.73 4.29 -7.75
CA THR A 60 3.39 4.72 -9.11
C THR A 60 1.97 4.32 -9.48
N ILE A 61 1.56 3.11 -9.12
CA ILE A 61 0.19 2.63 -9.33
C ILE A 61 -0.79 3.45 -8.49
N ASN A 62 -0.49 3.66 -7.20
CA ASN A 62 -1.35 4.43 -6.31
C ASN A 62 -1.58 5.86 -6.81
N TYR A 63 -0.53 6.53 -7.28
CA TYR A 63 -0.66 7.86 -7.87
C TYR A 63 -1.56 7.84 -9.11
N MET A 64 -1.40 6.86 -10.01
CA MET A 64 -2.20 6.73 -11.23
C MET A 64 -3.68 6.52 -10.92
N VAL A 65 -4.05 5.61 -10.00
CA VAL A 65 -5.47 5.31 -9.69
C VAL A 65 -6.17 6.44 -8.92
N ASN A 66 -5.43 7.33 -8.28
CA ASN A 66 -5.97 8.54 -7.67
C ASN A 66 -6.09 9.71 -8.66
N ALA A 67 -5.39 9.65 -9.79
CA ALA A 67 -5.49 10.64 -10.86
C ALA A 67 -6.54 10.28 -11.91
N VAL A 68 -6.76 8.97 -12.18
CA VAL A 68 -7.61 8.48 -13.26
C VAL A 68 -8.68 7.53 -12.73
N ASP A 69 -9.90 7.66 -13.24
CA ASP A 69 -10.99 6.74 -12.95
C ASP A 69 -10.88 5.49 -13.84
N PHE A 70 -10.33 4.42 -13.28
CA PHE A 70 -10.08 3.17 -14.00
C PHE A 70 -11.35 2.42 -14.43
N GLU A 71 -12.50 2.76 -13.90
CA GLU A 71 -13.78 2.23 -14.39
C GLU A 71 -14.11 2.71 -15.82
N LYS A 72 -13.49 3.83 -16.24
CA LYS A 72 -13.66 4.45 -17.55
C LYS A 72 -12.51 4.16 -18.53
N VAL A 73 -11.40 3.62 -18.04
CA VAL A 73 -10.21 3.33 -18.86
C VAL A 73 -10.44 2.05 -19.65
N LYS A 74 -10.45 2.15 -20.99
CA LYS A 74 -10.58 1.02 -21.92
C LYS A 74 -9.23 0.43 -22.32
N ASN A 75 -8.18 1.24 -22.28
CA ASN A 75 -6.82 0.84 -22.60
C ASN A 75 -6.34 -0.32 -21.73
N LYS A 76 -5.65 -1.28 -22.31
CA LYS A 76 -4.96 -2.32 -21.54
C LYS A 76 -3.73 -1.73 -20.86
N VAL A 77 -3.66 -1.86 -19.53
CA VAL A 77 -2.54 -1.40 -18.73
C VAL A 77 -1.80 -2.61 -18.15
N TYR A 78 -0.55 -2.76 -18.54
CA TYR A 78 0.35 -3.80 -18.06
C TYR A 78 1.34 -3.21 -17.07
N LEU A 79 1.65 -3.96 -16.02
CA LEU A 79 2.67 -3.62 -15.03
C LEU A 79 3.95 -4.41 -15.26
N ILE A 80 5.09 -3.72 -15.26
CA ILE A 80 6.42 -4.28 -15.07
C ILE A 80 6.92 -3.80 -13.71
N PRO A 81 7.18 -4.71 -12.76
CA PRO A 81 7.56 -4.32 -11.41
C PRO A 81 8.97 -3.71 -11.39
N ALA A 82 9.08 -2.49 -10.92
CA ALA A 82 10.35 -1.76 -10.79
C ALA A 82 10.45 -1.01 -9.45
N GLY A 83 9.59 -1.31 -8.49
CA GLY A 83 9.63 -0.77 -7.14
C GLY A 83 10.46 -1.61 -6.19
N THR A 84 10.67 -1.11 -4.96
CA THR A 84 11.42 -1.81 -3.92
C THR A 84 10.59 -2.92 -3.24
N GLY A 85 9.30 -2.69 -3.01
CA GLY A 85 8.40 -3.63 -2.31
C GLY A 85 7.61 -4.50 -3.28
N ASN A 86 6.97 -3.87 -4.26
CA ASN A 86 6.10 -4.52 -5.25
C ASN A 86 5.01 -5.40 -4.62
N ASP A 87 4.44 -4.94 -3.51
CA ASP A 87 3.44 -5.70 -2.74
C ASP A 87 2.19 -6.00 -3.58
N PHE A 88 1.75 -5.04 -4.40
CA PHE A 88 0.66 -5.23 -5.35
C PHE A 88 0.97 -6.33 -6.39
N TYR A 89 2.15 -6.26 -7.01
CA TYR A 89 2.57 -7.25 -8.01
C TYR A 89 2.65 -8.65 -7.40
N ASN A 90 3.29 -8.78 -6.23
CA ASN A 90 3.43 -10.05 -5.51
C ASN A 90 2.06 -10.65 -5.15
N ASP A 91 1.09 -9.79 -4.81
CA ASP A 91 -0.25 -10.19 -4.44
C ASP A 91 -1.05 -10.75 -5.64
N ILE A 92 -0.94 -10.15 -6.81
CA ILE A 92 -1.70 -10.57 -8.00
C ILE A 92 -1.05 -11.71 -8.78
N THR A 93 0.26 -11.92 -8.65
CA THR A 93 0.98 -12.96 -9.41
C THR A 93 1.12 -14.29 -8.68
N LEU A 94 0.88 -14.34 -7.36
CA LEU A 94 0.86 -15.58 -6.58
C LEU A 94 2.09 -16.45 -6.82
N ASP A 95 3.29 -15.91 -6.60
CA ASP A 95 4.59 -16.58 -6.79
C ASP A 95 4.98 -16.88 -8.25
N LYS A 96 4.12 -16.56 -9.23
CA LYS A 96 4.51 -16.46 -10.62
C LYS A 96 5.25 -15.15 -10.84
N THR A 97 6.26 -15.16 -11.70
CA THR A 97 7.06 -13.96 -12.00
C THR A 97 6.99 -13.61 -13.49
N PRO A 98 5.80 -13.30 -14.04
CA PRO A 98 5.70 -12.89 -15.43
C PRO A 98 6.44 -11.56 -15.62
N GLU A 99 7.06 -11.38 -16.79
CA GLU A 99 7.75 -10.14 -17.11
C GLU A 99 6.81 -8.93 -17.05
N LYS A 100 5.58 -9.09 -17.54
CA LYS A 100 4.51 -8.10 -17.45
C LYS A 100 3.18 -8.74 -17.09
N VAL A 101 2.32 -8.02 -16.38
CA VAL A 101 0.98 -8.50 -15.97
C VAL A 101 -0.08 -7.44 -16.26
N LEU A 102 -1.24 -7.86 -16.82
CA LEU A 102 -2.40 -7.00 -17.02
C LEU A 102 -3.00 -6.63 -15.66
N ILE A 103 -3.12 -5.33 -15.36
CA ILE A 103 -3.57 -4.87 -14.05
C ILE A 103 -4.96 -4.26 -13.99
N ASN A 104 -5.60 -3.97 -15.14
CA ASN A 104 -6.95 -3.37 -15.17
C ASN A 104 -7.95 -4.04 -14.21
N PRO A 105 -8.08 -5.40 -14.17
CA PRO A 105 -9.08 -6.05 -13.32
C PRO A 105 -8.91 -5.74 -11.82
N TYR A 106 -7.70 -5.33 -11.41
CA TYR A 106 -7.36 -5.06 -10.01
C TYR A 106 -7.43 -3.57 -9.66
N LEU A 107 -7.66 -2.69 -10.65
CA LEU A 107 -7.69 -1.23 -10.46
C LEU A 107 -9.12 -0.65 -10.46
N ILE A 108 -10.12 -1.49 -10.69
CA ILE A 108 -11.55 -1.15 -10.55
C ILE A 108 -12.04 -1.49 -9.14
N ASN A 109 -13.10 -0.83 -8.68
CA ASN A 109 -13.69 -1.05 -7.34
C ASN A 109 -12.66 -1.00 -6.20
N LEU A 110 -11.72 -0.06 -6.30
CA LEU A 110 -10.75 0.17 -5.25
C LEU A 110 -11.42 0.80 -4.02
N PRO A 111 -11.04 0.37 -2.80
CA PRO A 111 -11.56 0.99 -1.60
C PRO A 111 -11.08 2.43 -1.46
N GLU A 112 -11.94 3.26 -0.87
CA GLU A 112 -11.64 4.65 -0.54
C GLU A 112 -11.49 4.84 0.97
N VAL A 113 -10.48 5.59 1.37
CA VAL A 113 -10.30 6.04 2.75
C VAL A 113 -10.64 7.51 2.87
N GLU A 114 -11.34 7.86 3.95
CA GLU A 114 -11.55 9.24 4.40
C GLU A 114 -10.82 9.45 5.73
N VAL A 115 -9.91 10.42 5.75
CA VAL A 115 -9.08 10.75 6.91
C VAL A 115 -8.69 12.23 6.88
N ASN A 116 -8.87 12.94 8.00
CA ASN A 116 -8.54 14.37 8.14
C ASN A 116 -9.07 15.25 6.97
N GLY A 117 -10.26 14.94 6.45
CA GLY A 117 -10.86 15.65 5.31
C GLY A 117 -10.31 15.28 3.93
N ILE A 118 -9.37 14.34 3.85
CA ILE A 118 -8.82 13.81 2.60
C ILE A 118 -9.57 12.55 2.24
N LYS A 119 -9.90 12.39 0.94
CA LYS A 119 -10.40 11.14 0.37
C LYS A 119 -9.42 10.61 -0.64
N LYS A 120 -9.08 9.32 -0.52
CA LYS A 120 -8.07 8.69 -1.37
C LYS A 120 -8.36 7.21 -1.58
N LYS A 121 -8.16 6.72 -2.81
CA LYS A 121 -8.16 5.27 -3.11
C LYS A 121 -6.84 4.66 -2.66
N PHE A 122 -6.88 3.38 -2.28
CA PHE A 122 -5.66 2.62 -1.98
C PHE A 122 -5.69 1.24 -2.66
N ILE A 123 -4.51 0.75 -3.03
CA ILE A 123 -4.34 -0.50 -3.78
C ILE A 123 -3.96 -1.68 -2.89
N ASN A 124 -3.16 -1.47 -1.85
CA ASN A 124 -2.71 -2.51 -0.93
C ASN A 124 -3.34 -2.37 0.44
N GLY A 125 -3.15 -1.24 1.09
CA GLY A 125 -3.72 -1.06 2.43
C GLY A 125 -3.32 0.23 3.14
N ILE A 126 -3.96 0.40 4.28
CA ILE A 126 -3.74 1.47 5.23
C ILE A 126 -3.07 0.86 6.46
N GLY A 127 -2.00 1.46 6.95
CA GLY A 127 -1.37 1.10 8.22
C GLY A 127 -1.62 2.16 9.28
N PHE A 128 -2.20 1.79 10.42
CA PHE A 128 -2.47 2.70 11.54
C PHE A 128 -1.84 2.16 12.82
N GLY A 129 -1.10 3.00 13.52
CA GLY A 129 -0.31 2.63 14.68
C GLY A 129 1.19 2.62 14.38
N ILE A 130 1.88 1.53 14.73
CA ILE A 130 3.32 1.45 14.49
C ILE A 130 3.72 1.55 13.02
N ASP A 131 2.83 1.17 12.10
CA ASP A 131 3.06 1.29 10.67
C ASP A 131 3.18 2.75 10.23
N GLY A 132 2.22 3.58 10.67
CA GLY A 132 2.26 5.02 10.44
C GLY A 132 3.52 5.65 11.06
N TYR A 133 3.88 5.24 12.28
CA TYR A 133 5.13 5.65 12.92
C TYR A 133 6.36 5.29 12.07
N CYS A 134 6.41 4.08 11.53
CA CYS A 134 7.53 3.66 10.68
C CYS A 134 7.65 4.52 9.41
N CYS A 135 6.53 4.84 8.78
CA CYS A 135 6.52 5.71 7.61
C CYS A 135 6.93 7.15 7.98
N GLU A 136 6.43 7.69 9.09
CA GLU A 136 6.80 9.03 9.57
C GLU A 136 8.31 9.13 9.82
N VAL A 137 8.91 8.18 10.53
CA VAL A 137 10.38 8.13 10.75
C VAL A 137 11.13 7.94 9.43
N GLY A 138 10.61 7.11 8.53
CA GLY A 138 11.18 6.92 7.20
C GLY A 138 11.24 8.23 6.41
N ASP A 139 10.17 9.02 6.44
CA ASP A 139 10.11 10.31 5.75
C ASP A 139 11.05 11.35 6.37
N GLU A 140 11.20 11.36 7.70
CA GLU A 140 12.20 12.19 8.37
C GLU A 140 13.63 11.83 7.95
N LEU A 141 13.94 10.53 7.82
CA LEU A 141 15.25 10.05 7.36
C LEU A 141 15.48 10.42 5.89
N LYS A 142 14.47 10.32 5.03
CA LYS A 142 14.55 10.81 3.64
C LYS A 142 14.85 12.31 3.57
N ALA A 143 14.16 13.10 4.38
CA ALA A 143 14.39 14.55 4.46
C ALA A 143 15.83 14.89 4.90
N LYS A 144 16.43 14.06 5.75
CA LYS A 144 17.84 14.14 6.17
C LYS A 144 18.83 13.51 5.18
N LYS A 145 18.35 13.13 3.97
CA LYS A 145 19.17 12.51 2.89
C LYS A 145 19.87 11.21 3.29
N ALA A 146 19.25 10.39 4.14
CA ALA A 146 19.76 9.06 4.47
C ALA A 146 19.82 8.19 3.20
N GLU A 147 20.97 7.59 2.93
CA GLU A 147 21.20 6.78 1.71
C GLU A 147 20.34 5.52 1.68
N LYS A 148 20.09 4.92 2.85
CA LYS A 148 19.29 3.68 2.96
C LYS A 148 18.42 3.71 4.18
N ILE A 149 17.14 3.38 4.00
CA ILE A 149 16.16 3.31 5.08
C ILE A 149 15.80 1.84 5.32
N ASN A 150 16.02 1.39 6.56
CA ASN A 150 15.68 0.04 6.99
C ASN A 150 14.41 0.07 7.85
N TYR A 151 13.26 -0.11 7.23
CA TYR A 151 11.96 -0.07 7.90
C TYR A 151 11.81 -1.16 8.97
N THR A 152 12.41 -2.35 8.79
CA THR A 152 12.41 -3.41 9.82
C THR A 152 13.13 -2.95 11.08
N SER A 153 14.28 -2.28 10.94
CA SER A 153 15.01 -1.71 12.08
C SER A 153 14.22 -0.61 12.77
N ILE A 154 13.52 0.25 12.01
CA ILE A 154 12.63 1.29 12.54
C ILE A 154 11.49 0.64 13.34
N ALA A 155 10.85 -0.40 12.80
CA ALA A 155 9.78 -1.10 13.48
C ALA A 155 10.24 -1.76 14.79
N ILE A 156 11.39 -2.44 14.79
CA ILE A 156 11.96 -3.05 16.00
C ILE A 156 12.28 -1.99 17.06
N LYS A 157 12.94 -0.91 16.68
CA LYS A 157 13.23 0.21 17.59
C LYS A 157 11.94 0.88 18.10
N GLY A 158 10.95 1.03 17.21
CA GLY A 158 9.63 1.54 17.54
C GLY A 158 8.95 0.68 18.61
N LEU A 159 8.89 -0.64 18.40
CA LEU A 159 8.31 -1.60 19.35
C LEU A 159 8.99 -1.56 20.72
N LEU A 160 10.31 -1.42 20.75
CA LEU A 160 11.07 -1.45 21.99
C LEU A 160 11.01 -0.13 22.76
N PHE A 161 11.20 1.01 22.09
CA PHE A 161 11.58 2.24 22.76
C PHE A 161 10.65 3.44 22.49
N HIS A 162 10.06 3.53 21.28
CA HIS A 162 9.46 4.79 20.85
C HIS A 162 7.94 4.75 20.76
N PHE A 163 7.38 3.67 20.23
CA PHE A 163 5.93 3.57 20.07
C PHE A 163 5.28 2.97 21.32
N LYS A 164 4.21 3.59 21.81
CA LYS A 164 3.38 3.06 22.89
C LYS A 164 2.06 2.56 22.28
N PRO A 165 1.62 1.32 22.62
CA PRO A 165 0.35 0.82 22.12
C PRO A 165 -0.82 1.70 22.59
N VAL A 166 -1.84 1.80 21.76
CA VAL A 166 -3.04 2.62 21.95
C VAL A 166 -4.24 1.74 22.33
N ASN A 167 -5.34 2.36 22.74
CA ASN A 167 -6.62 1.68 22.76
C ASN A 167 -7.35 2.04 21.45
N ALA A 168 -8.00 1.05 20.85
CA ALA A 168 -8.69 1.20 19.58
C ALA A 168 -10.15 0.79 19.68
N THR A 169 -11.01 1.55 19.02
CA THR A 169 -12.37 1.15 18.71
C THR A 169 -12.45 0.92 17.20
N ILE A 170 -12.99 -0.22 16.82
CA ILE A 170 -13.12 -0.65 15.43
C ILE A 170 -14.60 -0.92 15.18
N GLU A 171 -15.15 -0.30 14.16
CA GLU A 171 -16.52 -0.53 13.71
C GLU A 171 -16.49 -1.11 12.31
N ILE A 172 -17.13 -2.25 12.11
CA ILE A 172 -17.17 -2.97 10.84
C ILE A 172 -18.61 -3.33 10.54
N ASP A 173 -19.15 -2.80 9.45
CA ASP A 173 -20.52 -3.00 9.00
C ASP A 173 -21.54 -2.78 10.14
N GLY A 174 -21.34 -1.71 10.95
CA GLY A 174 -22.17 -1.34 12.10
C GLY A 174 -21.85 -2.09 13.41
N ASN A 175 -21.02 -3.12 13.38
CA ASN A 175 -20.62 -3.84 14.60
C ASN A 175 -19.39 -3.21 15.24
N LYS A 176 -19.44 -2.92 16.53
CA LYS A 176 -18.41 -2.19 17.26
C LYS A 176 -17.61 -3.08 18.21
N TYR A 177 -16.30 -2.98 18.13
CA TYR A 177 -15.34 -3.73 18.94
C TYR A 177 -14.33 -2.77 19.58
N SER A 178 -13.93 -3.05 20.83
CA SER A 178 -12.95 -2.25 21.56
C SER A 178 -11.79 -3.11 22.03
N TYR A 179 -10.58 -2.63 21.77
CA TYR A 179 -9.34 -3.33 22.11
C TYR A 179 -8.38 -2.42 22.87
N LYS A 180 -7.63 -2.99 23.80
CA LYS A 180 -6.59 -2.31 24.56
C LYS A 180 -5.21 -2.79 24.11
N LYS A 181 -4.21 -1.91 24.27
CA LYS A 181 -2.79 -2.25 23.96
C LYS A 181 -2.59 -2.71 22.51
N VAL A 182 -3.21 -2.00 21.59
CA VAL A 182 -3.11 -2.21 20.14
C VAL A 182 -1.83 -1.57 19.62
N TRP A 183 -1.05 -2.33 18.87
CA TRP A 183 0.18 -1.90 18.23
C TRP A 183 -0.06 -1.41 16.79
N LEU A 184 -0.96 -2.09 16.08
CA LEU A 184 -1.34 -1.73 14.72
C LEU A 184 -2.75 -2.20 14.39
N THR A 185 -3.42 -1.47 13.49
CA THR A 185 -4.72 -1.83 12.91
C THR A 185 -4.71 -1.47 11.42
N PRO A 186 -4.04 -2.28 10.57
CA PRO A 186 -4.14 -2.07 9.13
C PRO A 186 -5.51 -2.48 8.59
N THR A 187 -5.97 -1.77 7.56
CA THR A 187 -7.11 -2.16 6.72
C THR A 187 -6.61 -2.40 5.31
N MET A 188 -6.84 -3.61 4.80
CA MET A 188 -6.17 -4.18 3.63
C MET A 188 -7.14 -4.48 2.50
N LYS A 189 -6.77 -4.10 1.26
CA LYS A 189 -7.36 -4.59 0.01
C LYS A 189 -6.57 -5.78 -0.54
N GLY A 190 -5.27 -5.78 -0.37
CA GLY A 190 -4.37 -6.89 -0.71
C GLY A 190 -3.94 -7.68 0.53
N ARG A 191 -3.14 -8.75 0.31
CA ARG A 191 -2.57 -9.55 1.40
C ARG A 191 -1.30 -8.94 1.97
N PHE A 192 -0.57 -8.17 1.15
CA PHE A 192 0.76 -7.66 1.46
C PHE A 192 0.79 -6.14 1.56
N TYR A 193 1.69 -5.62 2.39
CA TYR A 193 2.09 -4.23 2.43
C TYR A 193 3.48 -4.09 3.08
N GLY A 194 4.08 -2.91 3.02
CA GLY A 194 5.33 -2.59 3.72
C GLY A 194 6.54 -3.41 3.25
N GLY A 195 6.54 -3.89 2.00
CA GLY A 195 7.65 -4.63 1.41
C GLY A 195 7.68 -6.11 1.79
N GLY A 196 6.56 -6.80 1.67
CA GLY A 196 6.44 -8.25 1.84
C GLY A 196 5.82 -8.71 3.15
N MET A 197 5.31 -7.82 4.00
CA MET A 197 4.54 -8.22 5.17
C MET A 197 3.16 -8.76 4.75
N LYS A 198 2.94 -10.06 4.92
CA LYS A 198 1.68 -10.76 4.62
C LYS A 198 0.67 -10.60 5.77
N ILE A 199 0.22 -9.36 5.98
CA ILE A 199 -0.56 -8.97 7.16
C ILE A 199 -2.00 -9.48 7.15
N ALA A 200 -2.62 -9.61 5.97
CA ALA A 200 -3.96 -10.15 5.80
C ALA A 200 -3.92 -11.37 4.84
N PRO A 201 -3.38 -12.52 5.28
CA PRO A 201 -3.10 -13.66 4.39
C PRO A 201 -4.32 -14.22 3.68
N ASP A 202 -5.50 -14.10 4.29
CA ASP A 202 -6.77 -14.62 3.76
C ASP A 202 -7.58 -13.56 2.98
N GLN A 203 -7.04 -12.33 2.84
CA GLN A 203 -7.72 -11.29 2.05
C GLN A 203 -7.75 -11.66 0.58
N ASN A 204 -8.92 -11.56 -0.02
CA ASN A 204 -9.11 -11.75 -1.44
C ASN A 204 -9.29 -10.41 -2.15
N ARG A 205 -8.26 -9.96 -2.86
CA ARG A 205 -8.29 -8.70 -3.62
C ARG A 205 -9.39 -8.66 -4.68
N ASN A 206 -9.76 -9.81 -5.23
CA ASN A 206 -10.78 -9.90 -6.29
C ASN A 206 -12.21 -9.82 -5.75
N GLU A 207 -12.41 -9.85 -4.44
CA GLU A 207 -13.73 -9.72 -3.84
C GLU A 207 -14.14 -8.24 -3.79
N PRO A 208 -15.17 -7.82 -4.57
CA PRO A 208 -15.56 -6.42 -4.63
C PRO A 208 -16.12 -5.94 -3.29
N GLY A 209 -15.82 -4.69 -2.96
CA GLY A 209 -16.38 -4.04 -1.80
C GLY A 209 -15.95 -4.62 -0.45
N LYS A 210 -14.94 -5.51 -0.39
CA LYS A 210 -14.46 -6.07 0.86
C LYS A 210 -13.00 -5.70 1.15
N VAL A 211 -12.76 -5.38 2.42
CA VAL A 211 -11.45 -5.13 3.02
C VAL A 211 -11.30 -5.92 4.30
N SER A 212 -10.07 -6.30 4.65
CA SER A 212 -9.77 -6.96 5.93
C SER A 212 -9.05 -6.02 6.87
N THR A 213 -9.57 -5.88 8.09
CA THR A 213 -8.91 -5.12 9.17
C THR A 213 -8.29 -6.09 10.16
N VAL A 214 -7.00 -5.94 10.39
CA VAL A 214 -6.23 -6.77 11.34
C VAL A 214 -5.96 -5.94 12.59
N VAL A 215 -6.22 -6.51 13.76
CA VAL A 215 -5.91 -5.90 15.05
C VAL A 215 -4.80 -6.69 15.70
N TYR A 216 -3.65 -6.06 15.91
CA TYR A 216 -2.54 -6.67 16.61
C TYR A 216 -2.36 -6.02 17.99
N MET A 217 -2.57 -6.78 19.04
CA MET A 217 -2.63 -6.28 20.41
C MET A 217 -1.87 -7.16 21.40
N THR A 218 -1.12 -6.56 22.29
CA THR A 218 -0.50 -7.22 23.46
C THR A 218 0.04 -6.19 24.44
N ALA A 219 -0.01 -6.49 25.73
CA ALA A 219 0.61 -5.67 26.75
C ALA A 219 2.13 -5.87 26.82
N SER A 220 2.64 -6.99 26.32
CA SER A 220 4.05 -7.36 26.42
C SER A 220 4.81 -6.99 25.13
N LYS A 221 5.77 -6.07 25.26
CA LYS A 221 6.70 -5.72 24.18
C LYS A 221 7.49 -6.92 23.65
N LEU A 222 7.92 -7.79 24.56
CA LEU A 222 8.66 -9.01 24.20
C LEU A 222 7.80 -9.93 23.33
N LYS A 223 6.53 -10.15 23.70
CA LYS A 223 5.61 -10.95 22.87
C LYS A 223 5.36 -10.28 21.52
N ALA A 224 5.23 -8.96 21.48
CA ALA A 224 5.09 -8.22 20.21
C ALA A 224 6.30 -8.48 19.30
N LEU A 225 7.51 -8.41 19.81
CA LEU A 225 8.75 -8.69 19.06
C LEU A 225 8.86 -10.14 18.58
N ILE A 226 8.49 -11.11 19.41
CA ILE A 226 8.57 -12.54 19.05
C ILE A 226 7.57 -12.87 17.92
N VAL A 227 6.38 -12.26 17.95
CA VAL A 227 5.33 -12.54 16.96
C VAL A 227 5.56 -11.72 15.67
N PHE A 228 6.19 -10.55 15.73
CA PHE A 228 6.36 -9.66 14.58
C PHE A 228 6.97 -10.35 13.33
N PRO A 229 8.04 -11.17 13.40
CA PRO A 229 8.57 -11.85 12.22
C PRO A 229 7.58 -12.81 11.54
N SER A 230 6.60 -13.36 12.30
CA SER A 230 5.60 -14.26 11.74
C SER A 230 4.61 -13.57 10.79
N ILE A 231 4.57 -12.22 10.79
CA ILE A 231 3.77 -11.42 9.86
C ILE A 231 4.21 -11.66 8.42
N PHE A 232 5.51 -11.77 8.16
CA PHE A 232 6.04 -12.00 6.81
C PHE A 232 5.56 -13.33 6.20
N LYS A 233 5.26 -14.31 7.04
CA LYS A 233 4.70 -15.61 6.63
C LYS A 233 3.18 -15.67 6.72
N GLY A 234 2.52 -14.63 7.24
CA GLY A 234 1.07 -14.65 7.51
C GLY A 234 0.66 -15.52 8.69
N GLU A 235 1.62 -16.03 9.50
CA GLU A 235 1.34 -16.97 10.59
C GLU A 235 0.88 -16.29 11.89
N HIS A 236 1.02 -14.96 11.98
CA HIS A 236 0.60 -14.18 13.14
C HIS A 236 -0.91 -14.31 13.42
N ILE A 237 -1.75 -14.53 12.39
CA ILE A 237 -3.20 -14.70 12.54
C ILE A 237 -3.56 -15.92 13.39
N LYS A 238 -2.67 -16.93 13.47
CA LYS A 238 -2.84 -18.11 14.34
C LYS A 238 -2.74 -17.76 15.83
N LYS A 239 -2.28 -16.57 16.18
CA LYS A 239 -2.18 -16.07 17.56
C LYS A 239 -3.45 -15.34 17.99
N GLU A 240 -4.59 -16.03 18.01
CA GLU A 240 -5.93 -15.49 18.22
C GLU A 240 -6.11 -14.61 19.46
N LYS A 241 -5.28 -14.82 20.52
CA LYS A 241 -5.28 -13.96 21.73
C LYS A 241 -4.62 -12.59 21.49
N MET A 242 -3.83 -12.47 20.43
CA MET A 242 -3.06 -11.25 20.12
C MET A 242 -3.47 -10.62 18.78
N VAL A 243 -4.09 -11.40 17.91
CA VAL A 243 -4.46 -10.97 16.56
C VAL A 243 -5.92 -11.28 16.32
N LYS A 244 -6.66 -10.29 15.82
CA LYS A 244 -8.02 -10.45 15.31
C LYS A 244 -8.06 -9.98 13.87
N VAL A 245 -8.82 -10.67 13.04
CA VAL A 245 -9.05 -10.33 11.65
C VAL A 245 -10.55 -10.19 11.44
N PHE A 246 -10.94 -9.09 10.82
CA PHE A 246 -12.32 -8.80 10.46
C PHE A 246 -12.38 -8.47 8.98
N THR A 247 -13.41 -8.94 8.29
CA THR A 247 -13.65 -8.61 6.89
C THR A 247 -15.02 -7.95 6.78
N GLY A 248 -15.11 -6.84 6.07
CA GLY A 248 -16.34 -6.08 5.88
C GLY A 248 -16.23 -5.07 4.74
N LYS A 249 -17.31 -4.32 4.54
CA LYS A 249 -17.41 -3.29 3.49
C LYS A 249 -17.14 -1.89 4.02
N GLU A 250 -17.62 -1.59 5.21
CA GLU A 250 -17.43 -0.30 5.86
C GLU A 250 -16.64 -0.49 7.15
N VAL A 251 -15.54 0.23 7.27
CA VAL A 251 -14.63 0.14 8.42
C VAL A 251 -14.39 1.53 8.98
N THR A 252 -14.55 1.69 10.28
CA THR A 252 -14.08 2.87 11.00
C THR A 252 -13.14 2.44 12.11
N VAL A 253 -11.94 3.02 12.15
CA VAL A 253 -10.97 2.78 13.21
C VAL A 253 -10.69 4.09 13.93
N THR A 254 -10.82 4.08 15.26
CA THR A 254 -10.56 5.22 16.13
C THR A 254 -9.58 4.83 17.22
N PHE A 255 -8.52 5.59 17.39
CA PHE A 255 -7.56 5.45 18.50
C PHE A 255 -7.89 6.43 19.63
N ASP A 256 -7.45 6.12 20.85
CA ASP A 256 -7.61 7.00 22.02
C ASP A 256 -6.64 8.20 22.04
N ARG A 257 -5.72 8.26 21.08
CA ARG A 257 -4.83 9.40 20.85
C ARG A 257 -4.39 9.48 19.39
N PRO A 258 -4.05 10.67 18.87
CA PRO A 258 -3.55 10.81 17.53
C PRO A 258 -2.23 10.04 17.31
N THR A 259 -2.13 9.37 16.16
CA THR A 259 -0.90 8.75 15.66
C THR A 259 -0.71 9.05 14.18
N ALA A 260 0.44 8.72 13.64
CA ALA A 260 0.61 8.72 12.19
C ALA A 260 -0.14 7.54 11.57
N LEU A 261 -0.63 7.73 10.35
CA LEU A 261 -1.25 6.73 9.50
C LEU A 261 -0.52 6.72 8.16
N GLN A 262 -0.41 5.58 7.51
CA GLN A 262 0.08 5.47 6.14
C GLN A 262 -1.00 4.92 5.22
N ILE A 263 -1.04 5.39 3.96
CA ILE A 263 -1.88 4.88 2.87
C ILE A 263 -0.94 4.49 1.73
N ASP A 264 -0.81 3.19 1.45
CA ASP A 264 0.13 2.66 0.44
C ASP A 264 1.54 3.28 0.53
N GLY A 265 2.02 3.55 1.76
CA GLY A 265 3.33 4.13 2.04
C GLY A 265 3.39 5.65 2.16
N GLU A 266 2.30 6.39 1.91
CA GLU A 266 2.23 7.83 2.15
C GLU A 266 1.75 8.15 3.56
N THR A 267 2.49 8.99 4.28
CA THR A 267 2.23 9.31 5.70
C THR A 267 1.22 10.45 5.86
N ILE A 268 0.23 10.24 6.72
CA ILE A 268 -0.67 11.30 7.22
C ILE A 268 -0.47 11.40 8.73
N LYS A 269 -0.12 12.59 9.21
CA LYS A 269 0.16 12.85 10.64
C LYS A 269 -1.10 13.20 11.42
N ASN A 270 -1.03 13.02 12.74
CA ASN A 270 -2.07 13.46 13.69
C ASN A 270 -3.46 12.88 13.38
N VAL A 271 -3.52 11.58 13.05
CA VAL A 271 -4.78 10.89 12.78
C VAL A 271 -5.34 10.29 14.06
N LEU A 272 -6.61 10.57 14.35
CA LEU A 272 -7.37 9.97 15.44
C LEU A 272 -8.31 8.87 14.91
N THR A 273 -8.91 9.13 13.75
CA THR A 273 -9.91 8.26 13.13
C THR A 273 -9.73 8.25 11.63
N TYR A 274 -9.94 7.09 11.01
CA TYR A 274 -10.15 6.98 9.58
C TYR A 274 -11.37 6.11 9.28
N LYS A 275 -11.96 6.33 8.11
CA LYS A 275 -13.08 5.54 7.59
C LYS A 275 -12.70 4.95 6.24
N VAL A 276 -13.07 3.70 6.01
CA VAL A 276 -12.90 3.02 4.72
C VAL A 276 -14.26 2.57 4.22
N ARG A 277 -14.47 2.76 2.92
CA ARG A 277 -15.53 2.11 2.16
C ARG A 277 -14.87 1.20 1.12
N GLY A 278 -15.18 -0.10 1.19
CA GLY A 278 -14.66 -1.11 0.30
C GLY A 278 -15.29 -1.12 -1.08
#